data_0f03ea1d44404207931956da68978dcf
#
_entry.id   0f03ea1d44404207931956da68978dcf
#
_cell.length_a   1.000
_cell.length_b   1.000
_cell.length_c   1.000
_cell.angle_alpha   90.00
_cell.angle_beta   90.00
_cell.angle_gamma   90.00
#
_symmetry.space_group_name_H-M   'P 1'
#
loop_
_entity.id
_entity.type
_entity.pdbx_description
1 polymer ?
#
loop_
_entity_poly.entity_id
_entity_poly.type
_entity_poly.pdbx_seq_one_letter_code
_entity_poly.pdbx_strand_id
1 'polypeptide(L)'
;ENAKRYPLYNLYAEIQKDLHLRSQINNRMLKSLSRAFVIKDKNGKIDEELTTLLNNQNWVYGINKAILETVYNGHSLIELNYENEKLTSTLIPRQNIDPVNGYLFLDYTDDKKIEYRKQKEYGSWLMEFGDPKDLGLLNGCVPHVLFKRFAQSCWSELAEIYGIPPRVMKTNTQDKTMVNRAKQMMTDMGSAAWFIIDDSESFEFAKGVATNGDV
;
A
#
# COMPACT_ATOMS: atom_id res chain seq x y z
N GLU A 1 24.91 10.97 3.28
CA GLU A 1 23.70 10.11 3.37
C GLU A 1 22.64 10.84 4.17
N ASN A 2 21.46 10.95 3.60
CA ASN A 2 20.37 11.68 4.24
C ASN A 2 19.74 10.77 5.29
N ALA A 3 20.03 11.00 6.56
CA ALA A 3 19.57 10.18 7.68
C ALA A 3 18.04 10.32 7.90
N LYS A 4 17.43 11.35 7.32
CA LYS A 4 15.97 11.54 7.37
C LYS A 4 15.26 10.44 6.55
N ARG A 5 14.40 9.68 7.18
CA ARG A 5 13.66 8.57 6.54
C ARG A 5 12.31 8.98 5.93
N TYR A 6 12.00 10.28 5.84
CA TYR A 6 10.71 10.71 5.32
C TYR A 6 10.40 10.19 3.89
N PRO A 7 11.37 10.10 2.94
CA PRO A 7 11.06 9.54 1.62
C PRO A 7 10.67 8.07 1.68
N LEU A 8 11.30 7.30 2.59
CA LEU A 8 10.98 5.90 2.83
C LEU A 8 9.56 5.74 3.37
N TYR A 9 9.18 6.52 4.38
CA TYR A 9 7.85 6.45 4.96
C TYR A 9 6.75 6.97 4.02
N ASN A 10 7.06 7.93 3.16
CA ASN A 10 6.16 8.33 2.08
C ASN A 10 5.94 7.18 1.08
N LEU A 11 7.01 6.48 0.70
CA LEU A 11 6.91 5.31 -0.15
C LEU A 11 6.07 4.19 0.52
N TYR A 12 6.23 3.95 1.82
CA TYR A 12 5.42 2.99 2.57
C TYR A 12 3.94 3.40 2.60
N ALA A 13 3.64 4.68 2.75
CA ALA A 13 2.27 5.18 2.66
C ALA A 13 1.67 4.93 1.26
N GLU A 14 2.47 5.12 0.20
CA GLU A 14 2.04 4.86 -1.17
C GLU A 14 1.77 3.38 -1.44
N ILE A 15 2.64 2.48 -1.01
CA ILE A 15 2.40 1.04 -1.24
C ILE A 15 1.24 0.50 -0.39
N GLN A 16 0.97 1.09 0.77
CA GLN A 16 -0.18 0.72 1.61
C GLN A 16 -1.54 1.16 1.04
N LYS A 17 -1.57 1.93 -0.06
CA LYS A 17 -2.79 2.15 -0.85
C LYS A 17 -3.23 0.88 -1.59
N ASP A 18 -2.35 -0.11 -1.74
CA ASP A 18 -2.75 -1.43 -2.22
C ASP A 18 -3.66 -2.11 -1.18
N LEU A 19 -4.91 -2.34 -1.57
CA LEU A 19 -5.95 -2.85 -0.67
C LEU A 19 -5.65 -4.25 -0.16
N HIS A 20 -5.00 -5.08 -0.97
CA HIS A 20 -4.64 -6.43 -0.56
C HIS A 20 -3.55 -6.41 0.52
N LEU A 21 -2.47 -5.66 0.28
CA LEU A 21 -1.40 -5.48 1.26
C LEU A 21 -1.96 -4.91 2.58
N ARG A 22 -2.74 -3.85 2.50
CA ARG A 22 -3.37 -3.22 3.66
C ARG A 22 -4.27 -4.17 4.44
N SER A 23 -5.07 -4.98 3.73
CA SER A 23 -5.93 -5.98 4.36
C SER A 23 -5.13 -7.04 5.11
N GLN A 24 -4.05 -7.55 4.54
CA GLN A 24 -3.19 -8.53 5.20
C GLN A 24 -2.52 -7.98 6.45
N ILE A 25 -2.02 -6.75 6.41
CA ILE A 25 -1.44 -6.07 7.58
C ILE A 25 -2.51 -5.93 8.67
N ASN A 26 -3.67 -5.36 8.33
CA ASN A 26 -4.74 -5.13 9.29
C ASN A 26 -5.24 -6.43 9.93
N ASN A 27 -5.42 -7.50 9.16
CA ASN A 27 -5.86 -8.80 9.67
C ASN A 27 -4.88 -9.38 10.69
N ARG A 28 -3.57 -9.27 10.44
CA ARG A 28 -2.54 -9.72 11.37
C ARG A 28 -2.53 -8.88 12.65
N MET A 29 -2.58 -7.55 12.50
CA MET A 29 -2.59 -6.64 13.63
C MET A 29 -3.83 -6.85 14.51
N LEU A 30 -5.03 -6.92 13.91
CA LEU A 30 -6.29 -7.11 14.64
C LEU A 30 -6.31 -8.43 15.40
N LYS A 31 -5.81 -9.52 14.81
CA LYS A 31 -5.70 -10.81 15.50
C LYS A 31 -4.83 -10.75 16.76
N SER A 32 -3.78 -9.95 16.73
CA SER A 32 -2.90 -9.77 17.90
C SER A 32 -3.51 -8.81 18.92
N LEU A 33 -4.10 -7.70 18.46
CA LEU A 33 -4.72 -6.68 19.33
C LEU A 33 -6.00 -7.17 20.00
N SER A 34 -6.72 -8.14 19.40
CA SER A 34 -7.94 -8.70 19.99
C SER A 34 -7.68 -9.63 21.17
N ARG A 35 -6.43 -10.00 21.41
CA ARG A 35 -6.07 -10.86 22.55
C ARG A 35 -5.74 -10.00 23.75
N ALA A 36 -6.42 -10.26 24.87
CA ALA A 36 -6.05 -9.67 26.15
C ALA A 36 -4.67 -10.17 26.58
N PHE A 37 -3.85 -9.28 27.11
CA PHE A 37 -2.60 -9.66 27.76
C PHE A 37 -2.83 -9.92 29.27
N VAL A 38 -1.93 -10.64 29.87
CA VAL A 38 -1.98 -11.01 31.30
C VAL A 38 -0.76 -10.47 32.00
N ILE A 39 -0.98 -9.77 33.09
CA ILE A 39 0.10 -9.26 33.93
C ILE A 39 0.36 -10.26 35.05
N LYS A 40 1.64 -10.57 35.25
CA LYS A 40 2.09 -11.46 36.30
C LYS A 40 3.04 -10.72 37.25
N ASP A 41 2.97 -11.03 38.52
CA ASP A 41 3.91 -10.56 39.50
C ASP A 41 5.30 -11.25 39.33
N LYS A 42 6.28 -10.89 40.17
CA LYS A 42 7.61 -11.47 40.14
C LYS A 42 7.64 -12.99 40.44
N ASN A 43 6.59 -13.52 41.05
CA ASN A 43 6.42 -14.92 41.38
C ASN A 43 5.65 -15.71 40.31
N GLY A 44 5.26 -15.05 39.24
CA GLY A 44 4.51 -15.64 38.13
C GLY A 44 3.00 -15.75 38.39
N LYS A 45 2.49 -15.23 39.51
CA LYS A 45 1.06 -15.17 39.82
C LYS A 45 0.39 -14.07 39.01
N ILE A 46 -0.79 -14.35 38.46
CA ILE A 46 -1.58 -13.39 37.68
C ILE A 46 -2.15 -12.33 38.64
N ASP A 47 -1.95 -11.07 38.29
CA ASP A 47 -2.60 -9.92 38.91
C ASP A 47 -3.84 -9.60 38.06
N GLU A 48 -5.00 -10.06 38.50
CA GLU A 48 -6.27 -9.92 37.78
C GLU A 48 -6.77 -8.45 37.77
N GLU A 49 -6.59 -7.75 38.87
CA GLU A 49 -7.01 -6.35 39.02
C GLU A 49 -6.24 -5.44 38.03
N LEU A 50 -4.93 -5.52 38.07
CA LEU A 50 -4.08 -4.73 37.18
C LEU A 50 -4.24 -5.16 35.71
N THR A 51 -4.41 -6.44 35.46
CA THR A 51 -4.68 -6.98 34.12
C THR A 51 -5.96 -6.39 33.54
N THR A 52 -7.06 -6.40 34.29
CA THR A 52 -8.34 -5.86 33.86
C THR A 52 -8.30 -4.34 33.68
N LEU A 53 -7.66 -3.65 34.61
CA LEU A 53 -7.51 -2.20 34.54
C LEU A 53 -6.77 -1.77 33.27
N LEU A 54 -5.64 -2.40 32.95
CA LEU A 54 -4.81 -1.99 31.81
C LEU A 54 -5.39 -2.45 30.45
N ASN A 55 -6.04 -3.62 30.37
CA ASN A 55 -6.71 -4.04 29.16
C ASN A 55 -7.85 -3.11 28.72
N ASN A 56 -8.45 -2.38 29.66
CA ASN A 56 -9.52 -1.42 29.39
C ASN A 56 -9.03 0.00 29.07
N GLN A 57 -7.72 0.23 29.02
CA GLN A 57 -7.16 1.55 28.78
C GLN A 57 -6.82 1.78 27.30
N ASN A 58 -7.33 2.87 26.73
CA ASN A 58 -7.07 3.24 25.34
C ASN A 58 -5.60 3.54 25.04
N TRP A 59 -4.88 4.12 26.00
CA TRP A 59 -3.47 4.42 25.82
C TRP A 59 -2.62 3.15 25.73
N VAL A 60 -2.97 2.10 26.46
CA VAL A 60 -2.31 0.77 26.37
C VAL A 60 -2.56 0.15 25.01
N TYR A 61 -3.80 0.23 24.52
CA TYR A 61 -4.13 -0.21 23.16
C TYR A 61 -3.31 0.55 22.12
N GLY A 62 -3.16 1.87 22.25
CA GLY A 62 -2.33 2.70 21.38
C GLY A 62 -0.86 2.28 21.34
N ILE A 63 -0.28 1.99 22.49
CA ILE A 63 1.09 1.47 22.60
C ILE A 63 1.22 0.12 21.92
N ASN A 64 0.33 -0.84 22.23
CA ASN A 64 0.36 -2.17 21.64
C ASN A 64 0.24 -2.12 20.11
N LYS A 65 -0.65 -1.26 19.60
CA LYS A 65 -0.77 -1.01 18.17
C LYS A 65 0.53 -0.49 17.56
N ALA A 66 1.15 0.51 18.18
CA ALA A 66 2.39 1.09 17.68
C ALA A 66 3.57 0.11 17.73
N ILE A 67 3.62 -0.77 18.75
CA ILE A 67 4.60 -1.88 18.82
C ILE A 67 4.40 -2.84 17.65
N LEU A 68 3.16 -3.24 17.35
CA LEU A 68 2.87 -4.11 16.22
C LEU A 68 3.18 -3.44 14.88
N GLU A 69 2.90 -2.16 14.74
CA GLU A 69 3.26 -1.38 13.55
C GLU A 69 4.77 -1.27 13.35
N THR A 70 5.56 -1.39 14.42
CA THR A 70 7.03 -1.40 14.33
C THR A 70 7.54 -2.56 13.47
N VAL A 71 6.89 -3.72 13.51
CA VAL A 71 7.25 -4.87 12.67
C VAL A 71 7.19 -4.53 11.19
N TYR A 72 6.24 -3.69 10.80
CA TYR A 72 6.05 -3.29 9.39
C TYR A 72 6.91 -2.10 9.01
N ASN A 73 7.15 -1.17 9.93
CA ASN A 73 7.83 0.10 9.66
C ASN A 73 9.28 0.16 10.21
N GLY A 74 9.70 -0.84 11.00
CA GLY A 74 11.04 -0.95 11.59
C GLY A 74 11.20 -0.20 12.91
N HIS A 75 10.52 0.95 13.09
CA HIS A 75 10.71 1.83 14.25
C HIS A 75 9.41 2.56 14.59
N SER A 76 9.21 2.81 15.89
CA SER A 76 8.13 3.64 16.41
C SER A 76 8.58 4.41 17.64
N LEU A 77 8.21 5.67 17.72
CA LEU A 77 8.42 6.54 18.88
C LEU A 77 7.04 7.00 19.37
N ILE A 78 6.76 6.78 20.64
CA ILE A 78 5.47 7.04 21.26
C ILE A 78 5.67 8.04 22.37
N GLU A 79 4.83 9.04 22.40
CA GLU A 79 4.72 10.02 23.48
C GLU A 79 3.49 9.70 24.34
N LEU A 80 3.69 9.67 25.65
CA LEU A 80 2.62 9.63 26.63
C LEU A 80 2.33 11.03 27.12
N ASN A 81 1.06 11.39 27.11
CA ASN A 81 0.57 12.69 27.58
C ASN A 81 -0.50 12.48 28.64
N TYR A 82 -0.53 13.38 29.63
CA TYR A 82 -1.55 13.39 30.66
C TYR A 82 -2.39 14.66 30.52
N GLU A 83 -3.59 14.51 29.96
CA GLU A 83 -4.50 15.60 29.68
C GLU A 83 -5.90 15.27 30.20
N ASN A 84 -6.56 16.24 30.82
CA ASN A 84 -7.91 16.07 31.34
C ASN A 84 -8.07 14.84 32.27
N GLU A 85 -7.10 14.64 33.15
CA GLU A 85 -7.06 13.52 34.10
C GLU A 85 -6.98 12.13 33.43
N LYS A 86 -6.60 12.08 32.16
CA LYS A 86 -6.46 10.82 31.39
C LYS A 86 -5.07 10.72 30.77
N LEU A 87 -4.54 9.53 30.83
CA LEU A 87 -3.32 9.18 30.10
C LEU A 87 -3.67 8.85 28.65
N THR A 88 -2.95 9.45 27.72
CA THR A 88 -3.07 9.23 26.28
C THR A 88 -1.73 8.82 25.71
N SER A 89 -1.75 8.05 24.63
CA SER A 89 -0.56 7.68 23.88
C SER A 89 -0.65 8.17 22.45
N THR A 90 0.38 8.88 21.99
CA THR A 90 0.43 9.44 20.64
C THR A 90 1.66 8.88 19.92
N LEU A 91 1.42 8.28 18.77
CA LEU A 91 2.52 7.86 17.88
C LEU A 91 3.08 9.10 17.19
N ILE A 92 4.35 9.40 17.40
CA ILE A 92 5.03 10.48 16.71
C ILE A 92 5.15 10.12 15.22
N PRO A 93 4.84 11.04 14.30
CA PRO A 93 4.95 10.79 12.87
C PRO A 93 6.35 10.29 12.50
N ARG A 94 6.43 9.10 11.95
CA ARG A 94 7.72 8.46 11.61
C ARG A 94 8.57 9.27 10.64
N GLN A 95 7.92 10.09 9.82
CA GLN A 95 8.56 11.01 8.89
C GLN A 95 9.43 12.05 9.60
N ASN A 96 9.08 12.39 10.83
CA ASN A 96 9.76 13.38 11.66
C ASN A 96 10.90 12.80 12.49
N ILE A 97 11.19 11.50 12.36
CA ILE A 97 12.15 10.82 13.20
C ILE A 97 13.33 10.33 12.36
N ASP A 98 14.54 10.60 12.86
CA ASP A 98 15.77 9.93 12.45
C ASP A 98 16.16 8.94 13.57
N PRO A 99 15.75 7.68 13.46
CA PRO A 99 16.00 6.71 14.52
C PRO A 99 17.47 6.33 14.65
N VAL A 100 18.26 6.42 13.57
CA VAL A 100 19.68 6.04 13.60
C VAL A 100 20.47 7.00 14.49
N ASN A 101 20.25 8.29 14.35
CA ASN A 101 20.94 9.31 15.12
C ASN A 101 20.19 9.76 16.39
N GLY A 102 18.94 9.30 16.57
CA GLY A 102 18.13 9.68 17.72
C GLY A 102 17.65 11.13 17.68
N TYR A 103 17.31 11.64 16.48
CA TYR A 103 16.80 12.98 16.26
C TYR A 103 15.31 12.99 15.97
N LEU A 104 14.62 13.95 16.57
CA LEU A 104 13.24 14.30 16.28
C LEU A 104 13.20 15.69 15.63
N PHE A 105 12.46 15.83 14.56
CA PHE A 105 12.19 17.08 13.86
C PHE A 105 10.74 17.47 14.12
N LEU A 106 10.48 18.76 14.37
CA LEU A 106 9.12 19.28 14.50
C LEU A 106 8.38 19.21 13.16
N ASP A 107 9.12 19.50 12.08
CA ASP A 107 8.68 19.29 10.72
C ASP A 107 9.80 18.53 9.98
N TYR A 108 9.44 17.52 9.17
CA TYR A 108 10.40 16.73 8.38
C TYR A 108 11.19 17.58 7.36
N THR A 109 10.69 18.77 7.02
CA THR A 109 11.36 19.73 6.13
C THR A 109 12.32 20.67 6.88
N ASP A 110 12.17 20.82 8.20
CA ASP A 110 13.02 21.70 9.02
C ASP A 110 14.36 21.01 9.37
N ASP A 111 15.38 21.80 9.59
CA ASP A 111 16.69 21.34 10.08
C ASP A 111 16.81 21.39 11.61
N LYS A 112 15.84 22.02 12.29
CA LYS A 112 15.79 22.02 13.75
C LYS A 112 15.52 20.63 14.28
N LYS A 113 16.50 20.09 15.02
CA LYS A 113 16.47 18.76 15.57
C LYS A 113 16.51 18.76 17.09
N ILE A 114 15.79 17.83 17.67
CA ILE A 114 15.77 17.54 19.10
C ILE A 114 16.40 16.17 19.31
N GLU A 115 17.43 16.06 20.13
CA GLU A 115 18.01 14.77 20.50
C GLU A 115 17.09 14.09 21.55
N TYR A 116 16.13 13.30 21.09
CA TYR A 116 15.07 12.76 21.96
C TYR A 116 15.61 11.76 22.99
N ARG A 117 16.68 11.01 22.67
CA ARG A 117 17.30 10.06 23.61
C ARG A 117 18.00 10.74 24.79
N LYS A 118 18.33 12.03 24.68
CA LYS A 118 18.93 12.81 25.76
C LYS A 118 17.91 13.57 26.62
N GLN A 119 16.63 13.52 26.25
CA GLN A 119 15.56 14.17 27.02
C GLN A 119 15.30 13.39 28.33
N LYS A 120 14.86 14.10 29.36
CA LYS A 120 14.54 13.50 30.67
C LYS A 120 13.34 12.53 30.59
N GLU A 121 12.48 12.77 29.64
CA GLU A 121 11.25 12.03 29.37
C GLU A 121 11.50 10.69 28.67
N TYR A 122 12.72 10.50 28.10
CA TYR A 122 13.08 9.28 27.39
C TYR A 122 13.09 8.05 28.31
N GLY A 123 12.42 6.99 27.89
CA GLY A 123 12.26 5.76 28.66
C GLY A 123 11.09 5.76 29.67
N SER A 124 10.39 6.90 29.81
CA SER A 124 9.20 7.03 30.67
C SER A 124 8.00 7.59 29.89
N TRP A 125 8.05 8.86 29.58
CA TRP A 125 6.99 9.54 28.81
C TRP A 125 7.21 9.46 27.29
N LEU A 126 8.43 9.21 26.87
CA LEU A 126 8.82 9.02 25.47
C LEU A 126 9.42 7.63 25.32
N MET A 127 8.70 6.74 24.66
CA MET A 127 9.06 5.33 24.49
C MET A 127 9.42 5.01 23.07
N GLU A 128 10.56 4.39 22.87
CA GLU A 128 11.08 3.94 21.59
C GLU A 128 10.95 2.43 21.43
N PHE A 129 10.47 1.97 20.28
CA PHE A 129 10.31 0.55 19.95
C PHE A 129 10.91 0.24 18.59
N GLY A 130 11.49 -0.94 18.46
CA GLY A 130 12.12 -1.44 17.23
C GLY A 130 13.64 -1.21 17.19
N ASP A 131 14.22 -1.60 16.07
CA ASP A 131 15.65 -1.36 15.81
C ASP A 131 15.80 -0.10 14.97
N PRO A 132 16.63 0.87 15.38
CA PRO A 132 16.92 2.07 14.61
C PRO A 132 17.41 1.82 13.18
N LYS A 133 18.00 0.65 12.90
CA LYS A 133 18.51 0.27 11.58
C LYS A 133 17.51 -0.55 10.76
N ASP A 134 16.50 -1.13 11.40
CA ASP A 134 15.49 -1.92 10.71
C ASP A 134 14.62 -1.02 9.82
N LEU A 135 14.34 -1.48 8.63
CA LEU A 135 13.44 -0.82 7.68
C LEU A 135 12.02 -1.42 7.72
N GLY A 136 11.83 -2.51 8.47
CA GLY A 136 10.56 -3.20 8.58
C GLY A 136 10.17 -4.04 7.36
N LEU A 137 9.10 -4.81 7.52
CA LEU A 137 8.62 -5.72 6.47
C LEU A 137 8.12 -4.99 5.22
N LEU A 138 7.64 -3.76 5.35
CA LEU A 138 7.17 -2.97 4.20
C LEU A 138 8.26 -2.72 3.17
N ASN A 139 9.52 -2.62 3.60
CA ASN A 139 10.64 -2.47 2.67
C ASN A 139 10.70 -3.62 1.65
N GLY A 140 10.52 -4.85 2.10
CA GLY A 140 10.45 -6.01 1.22
C GLY A 140 9.22 -6.05 0.32
N CYS A 141 8.12 -5.41 0.71
CA CYS A 141 6.89 -5.37 -0.08
C CYS A 141 6.94 -4.35 -1.23
N VAL A 142 7.82 -3.34 -1.16
CA VAL A 142 7.90 -2.26 -2.14
C VAL A 142 8.03 -2.78 -3.58
N PRO A 143 9.02 -3.60 -3.94
CA PRO A 143 9.19 -4.05 -5.32
C PRO A 143 7.99 -4.86 -5.82
N HIS A 144 7.38 -5.66 -4.97
CA HIS A 144 6.22 -6.49 -5.33
C HIS A 144 4.97 -5.65 -5.64
N VAL A 145 4.70 -4.61 -4.85
CA VAL A 145 3.56 -3.72 -5.10
C VAL A 145 3.78 -2.87 -6.35
N LEU A 146 5.01 -2.38 -6.57
CA LEU A 146 5.34 -1.63 -7.78
C LEU A 146 5.22 -2.50 -9.03
N PHE A 147 5.72 -3.73 -8.98
CA PHE A 147 5.59 -4.68 -10.08
C PHE A 147 4.12 -5.03 -10.36
N LYS A 148 3.32 -5.25 -9.32
CA LYS A 148 1.87 -5.48 -9.45
C LYS A 148 1.18 -4.31 -10.16
N ARG A 149 1.46 -3.06 -9.78
CA ARG A 149 0.89 -1.87 -10.42
C ARG A 149 1.30 -1.77 -11.89
N PHE A 150 2.58 -2.04 -12.18
CA PHE A 150 3.08 -2.07 -13.56
C PHE A 150 2.35 -3.14 -14.39
N ALA A 151 2.21 -4.35 -13.88
CA ALA A 151 1.47 -5.42 -14.54
C ALA A 151 0.00 -5.02 -14.82
N GLN A 152 -0.66 -4.38 -13.85
CA GLN A 152 -2.04 -3.88 -14.04
C GLN A 152 -2.13 -2.82 -15.15
N SER A 153 -1.13 -1.94 -15.27
CA SER A 153 -1.07 -0.96 -16.37
C SER A 153 -0.92 -1.65 -17.73
N CYS A 154 0.01 -2.60 -17.83
CA CYS A 154 0.19 -3.38 -19.07
C CYS A 154 -1.07 -4.17 -19.45
N TRP A 155 -1.80 -4.70 -18.46
CA TRP A 155 -3.08 -5.38 -18.70
C TRP A 155 -4.16 -4.42 -19.23
N SER A 156 -4.21 -3.20 -18.70
CA SER A 156 -5.15 -2.17 -19.18
C SER A 156 -4.84 -1.79 -20.62
N GLU A 157 -3.57 -1.57 -20.97
CA GLU A 157 -3.13 -1.31 -22.33
C GLU A 157 -3.44 -2.48 -23.28
N LEU A 158 -3.19 -3.69 -22.81
CA LEU A 158 -3.53 -4.90 -23.59
C LEU A 158 -5.03 -4.99 -23.85
N ALA A 159 -5.86 -4.73 -22.82
CA ALA A 159 -7.31 -4.74 -22.95
C ALA A 159 -7.82 -3.64 -23.90
N GLU A 160 -7.18 -2.47 -23.91
CA GLU A 160 -7.51 -1.39 -24.83
C GLU A 160 -7.18 -1.77 -26.28
N ILE A 161 -5.99 -2.31 -26.53
CA ILE A 161 -5.52 -2.65 -27.86
C ILE A 161 -6.27 -3.88 -28.42
N TYR A 162 -6.49 -4.90 -27.61
CA TYR A 162 -7.05 -6.18 -28.05
C TYR A 162 -8.52 -6.38 -27.67
N GLY A 163 -9.07 -5.55 -26.79
CA GLY A 163 -10.49 -5.57 -26.43
C GLY A 163 -11.39 -5.15 -27.60
N ILE A 164 -10.86 -4.33 -28.52
CA ILE A 164 -11.48 -3.99 -29.79
C ILE A 164 -10.53 -4.46 -30.89
N PRO A 165 -10.62 -5.72 -31.31
CA PRO A 165 -9.70 -6.27 -32.30
C PRO A 165 -9.80 -5.45 -33.60
N PRO A 166 -8.67 -5.10 -34.23
CA PRO A 166 -8.65 -4.44 -35.51
C PRO A 166 -9.46 -5.26 -36.53
N ARG A 167 -10.36 -4.59 -37.20
CA ARG A 167 -11.22 -5.18 -38.22
C ARG A 167 -10.54 -5.00 -39.56
N VAL A 168 -10.34 -6.07 -40.31
CA VAL A 168 -9.69 -6.04 -41.61
C VAL A 168 -10.68 -6.53 -42.66
N MET A 169 -10.97 -5.68 -43.63
CA MET A 169 -11.78 -6.03 -44.79
C MET A 169 -10.87 -6.04 -46.02
N LYS A 170 -10.85 -7.14 -46.71
CA LYS A 170 -10.13 -7.29 -47.99
C LYS A 170 -11.15 -7.01 -49.10
N THR A 171 -10.82 -6.08 -49.99
CA THR A 171 -11.62 -5.73 -51.16
C THR A 171 -10.68 -5.38 -52.32
N ASN A 172 -11.27 -5.26 -53.51
CA ASN A 172 -10.50 -4.81 -54.69
C ASN A 172 -10.21 -3.31 -54.56
N THR A 173 -8.98 -2.95 -54.23
CA THR A 173 -8.52 -1.56 -54.01
C THR A 173 -8.40 -0.76 -55.30
N GLN A 174 -8.48 -1.39 -56.47
CA GLN A 174 -8.45 -0.75 -57.77
C GLN A 174 -9.81 -0.18 -58.13
N ASP A 175 -10.93 -0.69 -57.60
CA ASP A 175 -12.27 -0.22 -57.81
C ASP A 175 -12.70 0.75 -56.69
N LYS A 176 -12.79 2.01 -57.03
CA LYS A 176 -13.22 3.08 -56.08
C LYS A 176 -14.60 2.83 -55.48
N THR A 177 -15.51 2.22 -56.23
CA THR A 177 -16.87 1.93 -55.75
C THR A 177 -16.84 0.87 -54.64
N MET A 178 -16.10 -0.20 -54.86
CA MET A 178 -15.90 -1.25 -53.85
C MET A 178 -15.19 -0.73 -52.60
N VAL A 179 -14.16 0.10 -52.75
CA VAL A 179 -13.47 0.74 -51.64
C VAL A 179 -14.39 1.63 -50.80
N ASN A 180 -15.27 2.44 -51.48
CA ASN A 180 -16.19 3.29 -50.74
C ASN A 180 -17.27 2.48 -50.01
N ARG A 181 -17.78 1.42 -50.63
CA ARG A 181 -18.71 0.49 -49.99
C ARG A 181 -18.08 -0.17 -48.78
N ALA A 182 -16.85 -0.68 -48.91
CA ALA A 182 -16.11 -1.28 -47.78
C ALA A 182 -15.90 -0.30 -46.63
N LYS A 183 -15.52 0.93 -46.93
CA LYS A 183 -15.41 2.01 -45.91
C LYS A 183 -16.72 2.24 -45.19
N GLN A 184 -17.84 2.34 -45.91
CA GLN A 184 -19.15 2.56 -45.32
C GLN A 184 -19.55 1.38 -44.44
N MET A 185 -19.38 0.15 -44.91
CA MET A 185 -19.64 -1.07 -44.13
C MET A 185 -18.84 -1.09 -42.82
N MET A 186 -17.54 -0.73 -42.87
CA MET A 186 -16.68 -0.67 -41.70
C MET A 186 -17.10 0.45 -40.73
N THR A 187 -17.61 1.56 -41.23
CA THR A 187 -18.10 2.70 -40.42
C THR A 187 -19.42 2.37 -39.74
N ASP A 188 -20.33 1.73 -40.46
CA ASP A 188 -21.67 1.40 -39.98
C ASP A 188 -21.68 0.15 -39.07
N MET A 189 -20.55 -0.55 -38.98
CA MET A 189 -20.40 -1.74 -38.19
C MET A 189 -20.41 -1.44 -36.69
N GLY A 190 -21.58 -1.58 -36.06
CA GLY A 190 -21.77 -1.56 -34.61
C GLY A 190 -21.48 -2.92 -33.98
N SER A 191 -21.83 -3.09 -32.71
CA SER A 191 -21.61 -4.32 -31.96
C SER A 191 -22.41 -5.54 -32.43
N ALA A 192 -23.47 -5.33 -33.21
CA ALA A 192 -24.37 -6.37 -33.71
C ALA A 192 -24.63 -6.23 -35.23
N ALA A 193 -23.75 -5.59 -35.99
CA ALA A 193 -23.93 -5.40 -37.42
C ALA A 193 -23.63 -6.69 -38.19
N TRP A 194 -24.46 -6.97 -39.14
CA TRP A 194 -24.25 -7.98 -40.18
C TRP A 194 -24.13 -7.28 -41.55
N PHE A 195 -23.41 -7.90 -42.45
CA PHE A 195 -23.26 -7.38 -43.82
C PHE A 195 -23.08 -8.53 -44.81
N ILE A 196 -23.41 -8.26 -46.05
CA ILE A 196 -23.22 -9.19 -47.15
C ILE A 196 -21.96 -8.77 -47.88
N ILE A 197 -21.06 -9.70 -48.12
CA ILE A 197 -19.82 -9.53 -48.89
C ILE A 197 -19.87 -10.37 -50.13
N ASP A 198 -19.13 -9.95 -51.16
CA ASP A 198 -18.94 -10.68 -52.39
C ASP A 198 -17.93 -11.81 -52.19
N ASP A 199 -17.97 -12.85 -53.03
CA ASP A 199 -17.00 -13.97 -52.99
C ASP A 199 -15.54 -13.52 -53.14
N SER A 200 -15.31 -12.36 -53.75
CA SER A 200 -14.01 -11.71 -53.88
C SER A 200 -13.55 -10.92 -52.65
N GLU A 201 -14.47 -10.72 -51.67
CA GLU A 201 -14.23 -9.96 -50.44
C GLU A 201 -14.08 -10.91 -49.24
N SER A 202 -13.29 -10.54 -48.24
CA SER A 202 -13.25 -11.25 -46.98
C SER A 202 -13.14 -10.30 -45.81
N PHE A 203 -13.81 -10.65 -44.73
CA PHE A 203 -13.77 -9.93 -43.48
C PHE A 203 -13.08 -10.82 -42.41
N GLU A 204 -12.11 -10.26 -41.75
CA GLU A 204 -11.39 -10.96 -40.69
C GLU A 204 -11.18 -10.02 -39.48
N PHE A 205 -11.30 -10.57 -38.28
CA PHE A 205 -10.71 -9.93 -37.11
C PHE A 205 -9.20 -10.23 -37.11
N ALA A 206 -8.38 -9.20 -36.94
CA ALA A 206 -6.96 -9.45 -36.75
C ALA A 206 -6.77 -10.41 -35.58
N LYS A 207 -6.17 -11.58 -35.82
CA LYS A 207 -5.86 -12.54 -34.77
C LYS A 207 -4.84 -11.89 -33.85
N GLY A 208 -5.26 -11.47 -32.68
CA GLY A 208 -4.34 -11.12 -31.61
C GLY A 208 -3.49 -12.34 -31.25
N VAL A 209 -2.25 -12.11 -30.88
CA VAL A 209 -1.45 -13.18 -30.27
C VAL A 209 -2.22 -13.62 -29.01
N ALA A 210 -2.70 -14.87 -28.99
CA ALA A 210 -3.30 -15.46 -27.81
C ALA A 210 -2.23 -15.49 -26.72
N THR A 211 -2.18 -14.50 -25.88
CA THR A 211 -1.46 -14.59 -24.63
C THR A 211 -2.31 -15.46 -23.73
N ASN A 212 -1.89 -16.69 -23.50
CA ASN A 212 -2.45 -17.53 -22.47
C ASN A 212 -2.40 -16.70 -21.17
N GLY A 213 -3.57 -16.49 -20.57
CA GLY A 213 -3.74 -15.69 -19.35
C GLY A 213 -3.16 -16.31 -18.08
N ASP A 214 -2.11 -17.08 -18.20
CA ASP A 214 -1.35 -17.67 -17.10
C ASP A 214 -0.13 -16.80 -16.80
N VAL A 215 -0.37 -15.71 -16.05
CA VAL A 215 0.67 -15.00 -15.28
C VAL A 215 0.17 -14.78 -13.87
#